data_10e852735e5a976880881d8aadc5168f
#
_entry.id   10e852735e5a976880881d8aadc5168f
#
_cell.length_a   1.000
_cell.length_b   1.000
_cell.length_c   1.000
_cell.angle_alpha   90.00
_cell.angle_beta   90.00
_cell.angle_gamma   90.00
#
_symmetry.space_group_name_H-M   'P 1'
#
loop_
_entity.id
_entity.type
_entity.pdbx_description
1 polymer ?
#
loop_
_entity_poly.entity_id
_entity_poly.type
_entity_poly.pdbx_seq_one_letter_code
_entity_poly.pdbx_strand_id
1 'polypeptide(L)'
;MVNFSLEGKVALVTGASYGIGLALATAFARAGAKIVFNDIKQELVDKGLAAYQAEGIEAKGYVCDVTNEEQVNAMVAQIEKEVGVIDILVNNAGIIKRIPMHEMTAAEFRQVIDIDLNGPFIVSKAVI
;
A
#
# COMPACT_ATOMS: atom_id res chain seq x y z
N MET A 1 21.73 5.68 -23.25
CA MET A 1 20.70 6.46 -22.51
C MET A 1 20.19 5.62 -21.35
N VAL A 2 20.07 6.21 -20.18
CA VAL A 2 19.52 5.50 -19.00
C VAL A 2 18.02 5.33 -19.17
N ASN A 3 17.53 4.10 -18.98
CA ASN A 3 16.12 3.78 -19.07
C ASN A 3 15.54 3.56 -17.67
N PHE A 4 14.62 4.41 -17.24
CA PHE A 4 13.92 4.32 -15.96
C PHE A 4 12.53 3.68 -16.08
N SER A 5 12.26 2.97 -17.18
CA SER A 5 10.97 2.31 -17.38
C SER A 5 10.74 1.22 -16.35
N LEU A 6 9.50 1.16 -15.84
CA LEU A 6 9.02 0.11 -14.95
C LEU A 6 8.04 -0.83 -15.70
N GLU A 7 8.10 -0.81 -17.02
CA GLU A 7 7.20 -1.64 -17.83
C GLU A 7 7.33 -3.12 -17.48
N GLY A 8 6.20 -3.78 -17.29
CA GLY A 8 6.13 -5.18 -16.91
C GLY A 8 6.33 -5.44 -15.41
N LYS A 9 6.65 -4.43 -14.62
CA LYS A 9 6.80 -4.57 -13.17
C LYS A 9 5.47 -4.42 -12.47
N VAL A 10 5.27 -5.19 -11.39
CA VAL A 10 4.11 -5.08 -10.52
C VAL A 10 4.56 -4.34 -9.25
N ALA A 11 3.92 -3.22 -8.97
CA ALA A 11 4.21 -2.40 -7.79
C ALA A 11 3.04 -2.44 -6.81
N LEU A 12 3.31 -2.88 -5.59
CA LEU A 12 2.37 -2.79 -4.47
C LEU A 12 2.72 -1.57 -3.62
N VAL A 13 1.77 -0.66 -3.49
CA VAL A 13 1.90 0.52 -2.61
C VAL A 13 0.83 0.41 -1.54
N THR A 14 1.23 0.21 -0.29
CA THR A 14 0.27 0.07 0.80
C THR A 14 -0.31 1.44 1.19
N GLY A 15 -1.60 1.46 1.55
CA GLY A 15 -2.28 2.68 1.96
C GLY A 15 -2.38 3.73 0.85
N ALA A 16 -2.50 3.32 -0.41
CA ALA A 16 -2.37 4.22 -1.56
C ALA A 16 -3.70 4.65 -2.17
N SER A 17 -4.75 4.74 -1.36
CA SER A 17 -6.07 5.24 -1.81
C SER A 17 -6.10 6.76 -2.01
N TYR A 18 -5.17 7.48 -1.38
CA TYR A 18 -5.07 8.94 -1.43
C TYR A 18 -3.66 9.39 -1.00
N GLY A 19 -3.40 10.69 -1.05
CA GLY A 19 -2.21 11.32 -0.49
C GLY A 19 -0.91 10.89 -1.15
N ILE A 20 0.13 10.71 -0.33
CA ILE A 20 1.49 10.39 -0.79
C ILE A 20 1.51 9.05 -1.52
N GLY A 21 0.84 8.04 -1.01
CA GLY A 21 0.78 6.72 -1.64
C GLY A 21 0.16 6.76 -3.03
N LEU A 22 -0.93 7.50 -3.18
CA LEU A 22 -1.57 7.72 -4.48
C LEU A 22 -0.62 8.41 -5.46
N ALA A 23 0.10 9.43 -5.00
CA ALA A 23 1.05 10.17 -5.85
C ALA A 23 2.21 9.28 -6.29
N LEU A 24 2.76 8.45 -5.39
CA LEU A 24 3.82 7.50 -5.70
C LEU A 24 3.35 6.45 -6.72
N ALA A 25 2.20 5.84 -6.47
CA ALA A 25 1.64 4.84 -7.37
C ALA A 25 1.34 5.42 -8.75
N THR A 26 0.82 6.64 -8.80
CA THR A 26 0.57 7.34 -10.07
C THR A 26 1.87 7.53 -10.86
N ALA A 27 2.95 7.95 -10.19
CA ALA A 27 4.25 8.11 -10.82
C ALA A 27 4.80 6.77 -11.35
N PHE A 28 4.66 5.69 -10.59
CA PHE A 28 5.07 4.36 -11.04
C PHE A 28 4.25 3.90 -12.25
N ALA A 29 2.94 4.14 -12.24
CA ALA A 29 2.08 3.80 -13.37
C ALA A 29 2.50 4.53 -14.64
N ARG A 30 2.86 5.80 -14.52
CA ARG A 30 3.37 6.59 -15.66
C ARG A 30 4.72 6.09 -16.17
N ALA A 31 5.48 5.42 -15.33
CA ALA A 31 6.72 4.76 -15.74
C ALA A 31 6.48 3.34 -16.31
N GLY A 32 5.24 2.87 -16.35
CA GLY A 32 4.86 1.61 -16.97
C GLY A 32 4.51 0.47 -16.01
N ALA A 33 4.62 0.68 -14.69
CA ALA A 33 4.29 -0.36 -13.73
C ALA A 33 2.80 -0.66 -13.66
N LYS A 34 2.48 -1.91 -13.39
CA LYS A 34 1.12 -2.32 -13.00
C LYS A 34 0.96 -2.01 -11.51
N ILE A 35 -0.11 -1.31 -11.17
CA ILE A 35 -0.34 -0.84 -9.80
C ILE A 35 -1.32 -1.74 -9.07
N VAL A 36 -0.91 -2.19 -7.89
CA VAL A 36 -1.79 -2.78 -6.90
C VAL A 36 -1.63 -2.00 -5.59
N PHE A 37 -2.71 -1.85 -4.86
CA PHE A 37 -2.70 -1.10 -3.61
C PHE A 37 -3.69 -1.69 -2.63
N ASN A 38 -3.58 -1.31 -1.38
CA ASN A 38 -4.55 -1.67 -0.37
C ASN A 38 -4.94 -0.46 0.49
N ASP A 39 -6.02 -0.63 1.16
CA ASP A 39 -6.39 0.23 2.29
C ASP A 39 -7.20 -0.59 3.29
N ILE A 40 -7.48 0.01 4.44
CA ILE A 40 -8.11 -0.70 5.56
C ILE A 40 -9.62 -0.86 5.40
N LYS A 41 -10.25 -0.05 4.56
CA LYS A 41 -11.71 -0.05 4.35
C LYS A 41 -12.05 -0.09 2.87
N GLN A 42 -13.15 -0.77 2.55
CA GLN A 42 -13.65 -0.84 1.17
C GLN A 42 -13.96 0.55 0.60
N GLU A 43 -14.51 1.46 1.40
CA GLU A 43 -14.79 2.83 0.96
C GLU A 43 -13.54 3.56 0.48
N LEU A 44 -12.42 3.38 1.18
CA LEU A 44 -11.14 3.97 0.80
C LEU A 44 -10.60 3.34 -0.48
N VAL A 45 -10.69 2.02 -0.60
CA VAL A 45 -10.28 1.31 -1.81
C VAL A 45 -11.09 1.78 -3.02
N ASP A 46 -12.40 1.89 -2.89
CA ASP A 46 -13.28 2.37 -3.97
C ASP A 46 -12.93 3.80 -4.38
N LYS A 47 -12.67 4.65 -3.41
CA LYS A 47 -12.25 6.04 -3.64
C LYS A 47 -10.91 6.11 -4.38
N GLY A 48 -9.97 5.25 -3.98
CA GLY A 48 -8.68 5.13 -4.64
C GLY A 48 -8.82 4.67 -6.08
N LEU A 49 -9.62 3.64 -6.33
CA LEU A 49 -9.87 3.13 -7.67
C LEU A 49 -10.45 4.22 -8.58
N ALA A 50 -11.39 5.02 -8.08
CA ALA A 50 -11.95 6.14 -8.83
C ALA A 50 -10.88 7.20 -9.15
N ALA A 51 -9.99 7.49 -8.21
CA ALA A 51 -8.90 8.45 -8.40
C ALA A 51 -7.91 7.96 -9.48
N TYR A 52 -7.54 6.69 -9.47
CA TYR A 52 -6.67 6.11 -10.49
C TYR A 52 -7.34 6.13 -11.86
N GLN A 53 -8.62 5.76 -11.91
CA GLN A 53 -9.38 5.76 -13.16
C GLN A 53 -9.47 7.16 -13.77
N ALA A 54 -9.63 8.19 -12.95
CA ALA A 54 -9.64 9.59 -13.40
C ALA A 54 -8.33 9.99 -14.07
N GLU A 55 -7.21 9.37 -13.70
CA GLU A 55 -5.89 9.57 -14.30
C GLU A 55 -5.60 8.58 -15.44
N GLY A 56 -6.57 7.77 -15.84
CA GLY A 56 -6.40 6.77 -16.88
C GLY A 56 -5.57 5.56 -16.46
N ILE A 57 -5.47 5.29 -15.16
CA ILE A 57 -4.67 4.20 -14.62
C ILE A 57 -5.58 3.05 -14.21
N GLU A 58 -5.27 1.85 -14.72
CA GLU A 58 -5.89 0.62 -14.24
C GLU A 58 -5.13 0.13 -13.02
N ALA A 59 -5.73 0.22 -11.86
CA ALA A 59 -5.17 -0.28 -10.62
C ALA A 59 -6.10 -1.32 -10.01
N LYS A 60 -5.55 -2.26 -9.26
CA LYS A 60 -6.33 -3.19 -8.43
C LYS A 60 -6.15 -2.83 -6.97
N GLY A 61 -7.27 -2.74 -6.25
CA GLY A 61 -7.31 -2.41 -4.85
C GLY A 61 -7.78 -3.58 -4.00
N TYR A 62 -7.22 -3.69 -2.81
CA TYR A 62 -7.52 -4.77 -1.86
C TYR A 62 -7.78 -4.17 -0.48
N VAL A 63 -8.77 -4.73 0.22
CA VAL A 63 -8.98 -4.38 1.63
C VAL A 63 -8.07 -5.27 2.47
N CYS A 64 -7.17 -4.67 3.22
CA CYS A 64 -6.22 -5.40 4.03
C CYS A 64 -5.69 -4.53 5.15
N ASP A 65 -5.67 -5.07 6.35
CA ASP A 65 -4.98 -4.47 7.50
C ASP A 65 -3.53 -4.99 7.50
N VAL A 66 -2.56 -4.08 7.31
CA VAL A 66 -1.14 -4.45 7.22
C VAL A 66 -0.58 -5.04 8.53
N THR A 67 -1.28 -4.86 9.64
CA THR A 67 -0.90 -5.44 10.93
C THR A 67 -1.42 -6.86 11.14
N ASN A 68 -2.26 -7.35 10.22
CA ASN A 68 -2.83 -8.69 10.28
C ASN A 68 -2.11 -9.59 9.28
N GLU A 69 -1.28 -10.50 9.79
CA GLU A 69 -0.43 -11.36 8.95
C GLU A 69 -1.25 -12.26 8.02
N GLU A 70 -2.35 -12.82 8.49
CA GLU A 70 -3.21 -13.67 7.65
C GLU A 70 -3.81 -12.90 6.48
N GLN A 71 -4.31 -11.70 6.74
CA GLN A 71 -4.87 -10.85 5.69
C GLN A 71 -3.79 -10.46 4.68
N VAL A 72 -2.59 -10.12 5.14
CA VAL A 72 -1.48 -9.75 4.27
C VAL A 72 -1.07 -10.92 3.39
N ASN A 73 -0.90 -12.10 3.96
CA ASN A 73 -0.54 -13.30 3.19
C ASN A 73 -1.62 -13.64 2.15
N ALA A 74 -2.89 -13.53 2.51
CA ALA A 74 -4.00 -13.76 1.57
C ALA A 74 -4.00 -12.73 0.44
N MET A 75 -3.77 -11.47 0.76
CA MET A 75 -3.69 -10.39 -0.24
C MET A 75 -2.55 -10.63 -1.22
N VAL A 76 -1.35 -10.94 -0.73
CA VAL A 76 -0.19 -11.19 -1.59
C VAL A 76 -0.44 -12.38 -2.51
N ALA A 77 -0.99 -13.47 -1.98
CA ALA A 77 -1.33 -14.64 -2.78
C ALA A 77 -2.36 -14.29 -3.89
N GLN A 78 -3.34 -13.48 -3.56
CA GLN A 78 -4.36 -13.04 -4.52
C GLN A 78 -3.76 -12.12 -5.60
N ILE A 79 -2.89 -11.20 -5.22
CA ILE A 79 -2.18 -10.33 -6.18
C ILE A 79 -1.34 -11.18 -7.14
N GLU A 80 -0.60 -12.14 -6.63
CA GLU A 80 0.23 -13.01 -7.47
C GLU A 80 -0.60 -13.80 -8.45
N LYS A 81 -1.78 -14.24 -8.05
CA LYS A 81 -2.71 -14.99 -8.91
C LYS A 81 -3.37 -14.09 -9.97
N GLU A 82 -3.80 -12.90 -9.60
CA GLU A 82 -4.59 -12.02 -10.47
C GLU A 82 -3.76 -11.10 -11.35
N VAL A 83 -2.59 -10.68 -10.87
CA VAL A 83 -1.75 -9.67 -11.53
C VAL A 83 -0.37 -10.21 -11.87
N GLY A 84 0.32 -10.78 -10.92
CA GLY A 84 1.66 -11.32 -11.08
C GLY A 84 2.51 -11.15 -9.84
N VAL A 85 3.74 -11.64 -9.91
CA VAL A 85 4.71 -11.53 -8.81
C VAL A 85 5.00 -10.05 -8.54
N ILE A 86 4.98 -9.66 -7.27
CA ILE A 86 5.25 -8.29 -6.87
C ILE A 86 6.76 -8.02 -6.99
N ASP A 87 7.12 -7.07 -7.84
CA ASP A 87 8.51 -6.67 -8.08
C ASP A 87 8.94 -5.50 -7.19
N ILE A 88 8.00 -4.63 -6.87
CA ILE A 88 8.26 -3.39 -6.13
C ILE A 88 7.25 -3.29 -4.98
N LEU A 89 7.77 -3.06 -3.78
CA LEU A 89 6.94 -2.80 -2.61
C LEU A 89 7.28 -1.42 -2.04
N VAL A 90 6.24 -0.61 -1.83
CA VAL A 90 6.35 0.65 -1.08
C VAL A 90 5.48 0.53 0.16
N ASN A 91 6.11 0.45 1.32
CA ASN A 91 5.43 0.46 2.60
C ASN A 91 5.06 1.89 2.97
N ASN A 92 3.92 2.34 2.45
CA ASN A 92 3.41 3.69 2.66
C ASN A 92 2.32 3.76 3.73
N ALA A 93 1.60 2.67 4.00
CA ALA A 93 0.57 2.66 5.02
C ALA A 93 1.15 3.08 6.38
N GLY A 94 0.51 4.06 7.00
CA GLY A 94 0.96 4.59 8.27
C GLY A 94 -0.06 5.53 8.87
N ILE A 95 0.06 5.78 10.14
CA ILE A 95 -0.76 6.77 10.85
C ILE A 95 0.15 7.68 11.68
N ILE A 96 -0.38 8.85 12.01
CA ILE A 96 0.23 9.76 12.97
C ILE A 96 -0.83 10.20 13.97
N LYS A 97 -0.44 10.27 15.23
CA LYS A 97 -1.28 10.83 16.31
C LYS A 97 -0.55 12.01 16.92
N ARG A 98 -1.10 13.19 16.71
CA ARG A 98 -0.51 14.44 17.23
C ARG A 98 -1.03 14.72 18.63
N ILE A 99 -0.52 13.94 19.58
CA ILE A 99 -0.89 14.03 21.00
C ILE A 99 0.37 14.39 21.78
N PRO A 100 0.32 15.40 22.69
CA PRO A 100 1.47 15.69 23.55
C PRO A 100 1.92 14.43 24.30
N MET A 101 3.21 14.23 24.40
CA MET A 101 3.78 12.99 24.95
C MET A 101 3.21 12.64 26.34
N HIS A 102 3.03 13.65 27.19
CA HIS A 102 2.53 13.44 28.55
C HIS A 102 1.05 13.09 28.63
N GLU A 103 0.32 13.26 27.50
CA GLU A 103 -1.10 12.92 27.39
C GLU A 103 -1.33 11.65 26.58
N MET A 104 -0.34 11.22 25.81
CA MET A 104 -0.44 10.02 24.97
C MET A 104 -0.44 8.76 25.82
N THR A 105 -1.41 7.89 25.59
CA THR A 105 -1.47 6.59 26.27
C THR A 105 -0.49 5.61 25.62
N ALA A 106 -0.09 4.59 26.39
CA ALA A 106 0.74 3.51 25.84
C ALA A 106 0.03 2.78 24.71
N ALA A 107 -1.29 2.61 24.80
CA ALA A 107 -2.09 1.96 23.76
C ALA A 107 -2.05 2.77 22.45
N GLU A 108 -2.19 4.09 22.55
CA GLU A 108 -2.11 4.96 21.37
C GLU A 108 -0.72 4.92 20.72
N PHE A 109 0.34 4.92 21.54
CA PHE A 109 1.70 4.78 21.02
C PHE A 109 1.91 3.43 20.34
N ARG A 110 1.45 2.34 20.96
CA ARG A 110 1.57 1.00 20.40
C ARG A 110 0.83 0.86 19.06
N GLN A 111 -0.30 1.52 18.90
CA GLN A 111 -1.04 1.50 17.65
C GLN A 111 -0.23 2.11 16.51
N VAL A 112 0.44 3.23 16.77
CA VAL A 112 1.31 3.87 15.77
C VAL A 112 2.48 2.95 15.42
N ILE A 113 3.14 2.37 16.42
CA ILE A 113 4.26 1.44 16.20
C ILE A 113 3.80 0.20 15.45
N ASP A 114 2.63 -0.34 15.77
CA ASP A 114 2.11 -1.53 15.11
C ASP A 114 1.91 -1.29 13.61
N ILE A 115 1.31 -0.16 13.24
CA ILE A 115 1.06 0.16 11.84
C ILE A 115 2.35 0.61 11.13
N ASP A 116 3.11 1.52 11.73
CA ASP A 116 4.23 2.20 11.07
C ASP A 116 5.51 1.38 11.06
N LEU A 117 5.67 0.42 11.98
CA LEU A 117 6.86 -0.41 12.08
C LEU A 117 6.56 -1.89 11.82
N ASN A 118 5.63 -2.48 12.55
CA ASN A 118 5.31 -3.90 12.39
C ASN A 118 4.63 -4.19 11.05
N GLY A 119 3.76 -3.30 10.59
CA GLY A 119 3.11 -3.44 9.28
C GLY A 119 4.12 -3.60 8.14
N PRO A 120 5.10 -2.71 7.99
CA PRO A 120 6.16 -2.87 6.98
C PRO A 120 6.91 -4.19 7.06
N PHE A 121 7.20 -4.68 8.26
CA PHE A 121 7.82 -6.00 8.42
C PHE A 121 6.93 -7.12 7.89
N ILE A 122 5.66 -7.11 8.28
CA ILE A 122 4.70 -8.16 7.89
C ILE A 122 4.51 -8.19 6.38
N VAL A 123 4.32 -7.03 5.75
CA VAL A 123 4.13 -6.94 4.29
C VAL A 123 5.41 -7.31 3.56
N SER A 124 6.56 -6.81 4.00
CA SER A 124 7.85 -7.12 3.37
C SER A 124 8.15 -8.62 3.39
N LYS A 125 7.90 -9.27 4.53
CA LYS A 125 8.09 -10.72 4.67
C LYS A 125 7.19 -11.50 3.71
N ALA A 126 5.95 -11.06 3.53
CA ALA A 126 5.00 -11.74 2.65
C ALA A 126 5.37 -11.60 1.16
N VAL A 127 5.98 -10.49 0.78
CA VAL A 127 6.36 -10.19 -0.61
C VAL A 127 7.65 -10.87 -1.02
N ILE A 128 8.60 -11.06 -0.11
CA ILE A 128 9.86 -11.75 -0.37
C ILE A 128 9.60 -13.22 -0.67
#